data_44c619a5dd140ab765d34bfba0496cd6
#
_entry.id   44c619a5dd140ab765d34bfba0496cd6
#
_cell.length_a   1.000
_cell.length_b   1.000
_cell.length_c   1.000
_cell.angle_alpha   90.00
_cell.angle_beta   90.00
_cell.angle_gamma   90.00
#
_symmetry.space_group_name_H-M   'P 1'
#
loop_
_entity.id
_entity.type
_entity.pdbx_description
1 polymer ?
#
loop_
_entity_poly.entity_id
_entity_poly.type
_entity_poly.pdbx_seq_one_letter_code
_entity_poly.pdbx_strand_id
1 'polypeptide(L)'
;RGLGDVYKRQGTSQVRDVLASQTIAINKLKVRQIWCDKKLSKGVFAKDLVLHIINELGVKAGVGFAYEFAGPAIDELSMEERMTICNMSIEGGARCGYINPDEKTFSYIKNKLCAPKSEHWDKAITWWKSLKSDENSIYDDVIKLDASKVEPTVTWGITPGQSISINQQIPLLDDLSPNDKLVAKEAYEYMSFKPGQYIKDIPVDVCFIGSCTNGRISDLRVAAK
;
A
#
# COMPACT_ATOMS: atom_id res chain seq x y z
N ARG A 1 10.88 7.50 -7.53
CA ARG A 1 10.64 8.56 -6.54
C ARG A 1 11.65 9.68 -6.78
N GLY A 2 11.17 10.93 -6.87
CA GLY A 2 12.04 12.08 -7.04
C GLY A 2 12.83 12.39 -5.76
N LEU A 3 13.86 13.20 -5.89
CA LEU A 3 14.69 13.66 -4.76
C LEU A 3 13.87 14.20 -3.58
N GLY A 4 12.69 14.78 -3.84
CA GLY A 4 11.78 15.27 -2.81
C GLY A 4 11.27 14.21 -1.82
N ASP A 5 11.14 12.96 -2.22
CA ASP A 5 10.75 11.87 -1.34
C ASP A 5 11.85 11.50 -0.34
N VAL A 6 13.10 11.57 -0.77
CA VAL A 6 14.28 11.34 0.08
C VAL A 6 14.35 12.43 1.15
N TYR A 7 14.15 13.68 0.79
CA TYR A 7 14.19 14.80 1.73
C TYR A 7 13.04 14.80 2.74
N LYS A 8 11.87 14.35 2.36
CA LYS A 8 10.70 14.34 3.25
C LYS A 8 10.77 13.28 4.33
N ARG A 9 11.58 12.24 4.14
CA ARG A 9 11.56 11.03 4.99
C ARG A 9 12.86 10.77 5.76
N GLN A 10 13.93 11.49 5.47
CA GLN A 10 15.23 11.31 6.11
C GLN A 10 15.79 12.64 6.59
N GLY A 11 15.93 12.78 7.89
CA GLY A 11 16.69 13.89 8.47
C GLY A 11 18.19 13.72 8.20
N THR A 12 18.90 14.81 7.98
CA THR A 12 20.37 14.81 7.75
C THR A 12 21.16 14.15 8.88
N SER A 13 20.70 14.32 10.13
CA SER A 13 21.29 13.66 11.31
C SER A 13 21.11 12.15 11.26
N GLN A 14 19.93 11.65 10.84
CA GLN A 14 19.69 10.21 10.68
C GLN A 14 20.57 9.60 9.59
N VAL A 15 20.76 10.29 8.47
CA VAL A 15 21.69 9.83 7.41
C VAL A 15 23.11 9.72 7.95
N ARG A 16 23.59 10.74 8.67
CA ARG A 16 24.92 10.73 9.30
C ARG A 16 25.05 9.55 10.27
N ASP A 17 24.06 9.37 11.14
CA ASP A 17 24.11 8.35 12.20
C ASP A 17 24.10 6.93 11.59
N VAL A 18 23.27 6.69 10.56
CA VAL A 18 23.26 5.41 9.83
C VAL A 18 24.57 5.17 9.08
N LEU A 19 25.13 6.17 8.44
CA LEU A 19 26.44 6.04 7.77
C LEU A 19 27.56 5.69 8.77
N ALA A 20 27.52 6.26 9.97
CA ALA A 20 28.53 6.05 10.98
C ALA A 20 28.37 4.71 11.75
N SER A 21 27.15 4.34 12.11
CA SER A 21 26.86 3.23 13.02
C SER A 21 26.15 2.03 12.38
N GLN A 22 25.67 2.18 11.14
CA GLN A 22 24.78 1.22 10.45
C GLN A 22 23.48 0.92 11.21
N THR A 23 23.12 1.79 12.15
CA THR A 23 21.94 1.64 12.99
C THR A 23 21.13 2.93 13.04
N ILE A 24 19.85 2.78 13.37
CA ILE A 24 18.95 3.90 13.65
C ILE A 24 18.06 3.55 14.83
N ALA A 25 17.94 4.47 15.78
CA ALA A 25 17.01 4.31 16.90
C ALA A 25 15.59 4.67 16.45
N ILE A 26 14.66 3.77 16.68
CA ILE A 26 13.23 4.00 16.47
C ILE A 26 12.44 3.63 17.72
N ASN A 27 11.31 4.25 17.92
CA ASN A 27 10.38 3.82 18.96
C ASN A 27 9.80 2.45 18.62
N LYS A 28 9.52 1.62 19.63
CA LYS A 28 8.79 0.37 19.43
C LYS A 28 7.46 0.68 18.78
N LEU A 29 7.18 0.01 17.67
CA LEU A 29 5.92 0.17 16.95
C LEU A 29 4.82 -0.65 17.62
N LYS A 30 3.61 -0.12 17.57
CA LYS A 30 2.39 -0.90 17.77
C LYS A 30 2.13 -1.73 16.52
N VAL A 31 1.42 -2.83 16.67
CA VAL A 31 1.04 -3.69 15.55
C VAL A 31 -0.46 -3.58 15.32
N ARG A 32 -0.84 -3.17 14.11
CA ARG A 32 -2.21 -3.16 13.64
C ARG A 32 -2.41 -4.27 12.62
N GLN A 33 -3.35 -5.17 12.88
CA GLN A 33 -3.77 -6.13 11.88
C GLN A 33 -4.85 -5.52 10.99
N ILE A 34 -4.66 -5.60 9.67
CA ILE A 34 -5.65 -5.24 8.67
C ILE A 34 -6.15 -6.55 8.05
N TRP A 35 -7.33 -6.98 8.49
CA TRP A 35 -7.98 -8.20 8.02
C TRP A 35 -8.88 -7.89 6.84
N CYS A 36 -8.52 -8.38 5.65
CA CYS A 36 -9.28 -8.22 4.41
C CYS A 36 -10.08 -9.49 4.15
N ASP A 37 -11.36 -9.45 4.51
CA ASP A 37 -12.29 -10.57 4.34
C ASP A 37 -12.77 -10.69 2.90
N LYS A 38 -13.31 -11.86 2.55
CA LYS A 38 -13.81 -12.22 1.21
C LYS A 38 -12.72 -12.16 0.14
N LYS A 39 -13.08 -11.72 -1.08
CA LYS A 39 -12.21 -11.67 -2.26
C LYS A 39 -12.42 -10.36 -3.00
N LEU A 40 -11.37 -9.92 -3.68
CA LEU A 40 -11.47 -8.79 -4.60
C LEU A 40 -12.36 -9.15 -5.80
N SER A 41 -13.15 -8.18 -6.26
CA SER A 41 -13.95 -8.30 -7.45
C SER A 41 -13.08 -8.33 -8.72
N LYS A 42 -13.61 -8.90 -9.80
CA LYS A 42 -12.89 -8.91 -11.09
C LYS A 42 -12.60 -7.48 -11.55
N GLY A 43 -11.33 -7.23 -11.93
CA GLY A 43 -10.88 -5.90 -12.37
C GLY A 43 -10.43 -4.98 -11.23
N VAL A 44 -10.46 -5.47 -10.01
CA VAL A 44 -9.91 -4.78 -8.82
C VAL A 44 -8.56 -5.41 -8.47
N PHE A 45 -7.57 -4.59 -8.22
CA PHE A 45 -6.19 -5.01 -7.96
C PHE A 45 -5.74 -4.60 -6.55
N ALA A 46 -4.60 -5.11 -6.15
CA ALA A 46 -4.01 -4.80 -4.85
C ALA A 46 -3.79 -3.30 -4.61
N LYS A 47 -3.59 -2.52 -5.68
CA LYS A 47 -3.46 -1.06 -5.58
C LYS A 47 -4.78 -0.39 -5.21
N ASP A 48 -5.89 -0.87 -5.77
CA ASP A 48 -7.22 -0.39 -5.39
C ASP A 48 -7.51 -0.69 -3.92
N LEU A 49 -7.17 -1.91 -3.47
CA LEU A 49 -7.34 -2.32 -2.08
C LEU A 49 -6.55 -1.42 -1.12
N VAL A 50 -5.28 -1.17 -1.38
CA VAL A 50 -4.47 -0.33 -0.48
C VAL A 50 -4.89 1.14 -0.51
N LEU A 51 -5.33 1.67 -1.65
CA LEU A 51 -5.90 3.02 -1.73
C LEU A 51 -7.22 3.11 -0.96
N HIS A 52 -8.07 2.10 -1.05
CA HIS A 52 -9.29 2.00 -0.25
C HIS A 52 -8.97 1.99 1.26
N ILE A 53 -7.99 1.18 1.69
CA ILE A 53 -7.54 1.15 3.09
C ILE A 53 -7.05 2.54 3.55
N ILE A 54 -6.26 3.23 2.73
CA ILE A 54 -5.76 4.58 3.05
C ILE A 54 -6.90 5.59 3.12
N ASN A 55 -7.87 5.48 2.23
CA ASN A 55 -9.02 6.38 2.22
C ASN A 55 -9.90 6.19 3.45
N GLU A 56 -10.22 4.94 3.80
CA GLU A 56 -11.03 4.61 4.98
C GLU A 56 -10.34 5.01 6.31
N LEU A 57 -9.05 4.77 6.43
CA LEU A 57 -8.32 5.01 7.68
C LEU A 57 -7.72 6.42 7.76
N GLY A 58 -7.44 7.03 6.62
CA GLY A 58 -6.72 8.30 6.51
C GLY A 58 -5.20 8.13 6.38
N VAL A 59 -4.56 9.09 5.72
CA VAL A 59 -3.11 9.08 5.40
C VAL A 59 -2.17 9.13 6.60
N LYS A 60 -2.69 9.41 7.81
CA LYS A 60 -1.90 9.47 9.06
C LYS A 60 -2.25 8.34 10.03
N ALA A 61 -3.18 7.47 9.69
CA ALA A 61 -3.69 6.44 10.58
C ALA A 61 -2.62 5.42 11.01
N GLY A 62 -1.60 5.22 10.18
CA GLY A 62 -0.49 4.30 10.43
C GLY A 62 0.64 4.86 11.27
N VAL A 63 0.57 6.13 11.70
CA VAL A 63 1.67 6.74 12.47
C VAL A 63 1.87 6.00 13.79
N GLY A 64 3.07 5.48 14.00
CA GLY A 64 3.44 4.68 15.18
C GLY A 64 3.08 3.19 15.06
N PHE A 65 2.54 2.74 13.92
CA PHE A 65 2.18 1.36 13.67
C PHE A 65 3.06 0.67 12.62
N ALA A 66 3.20 -0.65 12.78
CA ALA A 66 3.47 -1.60 11.72
C ALA A 66 2.14 -2.25 11.33
N TYR A 67 1.89 -2.42 10.02
CA TYR A 67 0.69 -3.08 9.53
C TYR A 67 0.97 -4.55 9.20
N GLU A 68 0.21 -5.46 9.79
CA GLU A 68 0.10 -6.84 9.33
C GLU A 68 -1.14 -6.97 8.46
N PHE A 69 -0.95 -7.33 7.19
CA PHE A 69 -2.07 -7.61 6.30
C PHE A 69 -2.38 -9.10 6.32
N ALA A 70 -3.65 -9.45 6.53
CA ALA A 70 -4.11 -10.82 6.63
C ALA A 70 -5.53 -10.98 6.06
N GLY A 71 -5.99 -12.21 5.96
CA GLY A 71 -7.34 -12.56 5.53
C GLY A 71 -7.43 -13.11 4.12
N PRO A 72 -8.60 -13.65 3.74
CA PRO A 72 -8.77 -14.39 2.48
C PRO A 72 -8.39 -13.60 1.23
N ALA A 73 -8.66 -12.29 1.19
CA ALA A 73 -8.28 -11.45 0.06
C ALA A 73 -6.75 -11.35 -0.08
N ILE A 74 -6.02 -11.25 1.04
CA ILE A 74 -4.56 -11.16 1.04
C ILE A 74 -3.92 -12.50 0.66
N ASP A 75 -4.50 -13.60 1.13
CA ASP A 75 -4.00 -14.95 0.82
C ASP A 75 -4.09 -15.27 -0.68
N GLU A 76 -5.06 -14.71 -1.39
CA GLU A 76 -5.21 -14.92 -2.84
C GLU A 76 -4.24 -14.09 -3.68
N LEU A 77 -3.73 -12.98 -3.18
CA LEU A 77 -2.81 -12.09 -3.91
C LEU A 77 -1.53 -12.81 -4.36
N SER A 78 -1.06 -12.46 -5.53
CA SER A 78 0.29 -12.80 -6.00
C SER A 78 1.36 -12.09 -5.16
N MET A 79 2.62 -12.52 -5.27
CA MET A 79 3.72 -11.86 -4.54
C MET A 79 3.91 -10.41 -4.99
N GLU A 80 3.72 -10.13 -6.26
CA GLU A 80 3.80 -8.77 -6.80
C GLU A 80 2.74 -7.86 -6.19
N GLU A 81 1.52 -8.36 -6.04
CA GLU A 81 0.42 -7.63 -5.41
C GLU A 81 0.65 -7.43 -3.91
N ARG A 82 1.15 -8.45 -3.20
CA ARG A 82 1.54 -8.35 -1.78
C ARG A 82 2.63 -7.29 -1.58
N MET A 83 3.64 -7.26 -2.45
CA MET A 83 4.67 -6.22 -2.42
C MET A 83 4.09 -4.83 -2.66
N THR A 84 3.06 -4.69 -3.49
CA THR A 84 2.37 -3.42 -3.72
C THR A 84 1.71 -2.91 -2.44
N ILE A 85 0.95 -3.74 -1.73
CA ILE A 85 0.27 -3.37 -0.48
C ILE A 85 1.29 -2.99 0.59
N CYS A 86 2.30 -3.83 0.80
CA CYS A 86 3.33 -3.55 1.81
C CYS A 86 4.11 -2.26 1.50
N ASN A 87 4.41 -2.00 0.24
CA ASN A 87 5.10 -0.77 -0.16
C ASN A 87 4.25 0.49 0.07
N MET A 88 2.95 0.42 -0.21
CA MET A 88 2.04 1.57 -0.07
C MET A 88 1.50 1.77 1.35
N SER A 89 1.80 0.89 2.29
CA SER A 89 1.43 1.10 3.70
C SER A 89 2.07 2.38 4.29
N ILE A 90 3.20 2.81 3.73
CA ILE A 90 3.91 4.04 4.09
C ILE A 90 3.07 5.28 3.74
N GLU A 91 2.36 5.25 2.63
CA GLU A 91 1.45 6.32 2.21
C GLU A 91 0.26 6.47 3.17
N GLY A 92 -0.13 5.38 3.85
CA GLY A 92 -1.10 5.39 4.96
C GLY A 92 -0.50 5.78 6.32
N GLY A 93 0.78 6.19 6.36
CA GLY A 93 1.48 6.62 7.57
C GLY A 93 2.15 5.51 8.36
N ALA A 94 1.98 4.24 8.01
CA ALA A 94 2.62 3.13 8.69
C ALA A 94 4.14 3.13 8.51
N ARG A 95 4.88 2.67 9.49
CA ARG A 95 6.33 2.56 9.42
C ARG A 95 6.78 1.43 8.49
N CYS A 96 6.02 0.34 8.49
CA CYS A 96 6.18 -0.78 7.57
C CYS A 96 4.85 -1.52 7.42
N GLY A 97 4.73 -2.28 6.35
CA GLY A 97 3.68 -3.27 6.16
C GLY A 97 4.29 -4.63 5.85
N TYR A 98 3.66 -5.68 6.35
CA TYR A 98 4.12 -7.04 6.12
C TYR A 98 2.94 -8.02 6.01
N ILE A 99 3.24 -9.15 5.42
CA ILE A 99 2.34 -10.30 5.27
C ILE A 99 3.11 -11.51 5.78
N ASN A 100 2.45 -12.36 6.55
CA ASN A 100 3.07 -13.57 7.07
C ASN A 100 3.58 -14.46 5.93
N PRO A 101 4.78 -15.05 6.05
CA PRO A 101 5.34 -15.92 5.04
C PRO A 101 4.49 -17.21 4.89
N ASP A 102 4.23 -17.59 3.64
CA ASP A 102 3.46 -18.75 3.26
C ASP A 102 4.08 -19.47 2.04
N GLU A 103 3.42 -20.52 1.55
CA GLU A 103 3.90 -21.31 0.42
C GLU A 103 4.03 -20.48 -0.90
N LYS A 104 3.24 -19.41 -1.09
CA LYS A 104 3.42 -18.50 -2.23
C LYS A 104 4.73 -17.74 -2.11
N THR A 105 5.06 -17.26 -0.90
CA THR A 105 6.33 -16.60 -0.62
C THR A 105 7.50 -17.53 -0.89
N PHE A 106 7.44 -18.75 -0.40
CA PHE A 106 8.53 -19.72 -0.59
C PHE A 106 8.68 -20.09 -2.06
N SER A 107 7.59 -20.35 -2.76
CA SER A 107 7.60 -20.66 -4.19
C SER A 107 8.17 -19.51 -5.02
N TYR A 108 7.87 -18.27 -4.66
CA TYR A 108 8.39 -17.08 -5.33
C TYR A 108 9.90 -16.93 -5.16
N ILE A 109 10.43 -17.22 -3.96
CA ILE A 109 11.86 -17.12 -3.65
C ILE A 109 12.64 -18.28 -4.26
N LYS A 110 12.03 -19.47 -4.34
CA LYS A 110 12.68 -20.68 -4.87
C LYS A 110 13.28 -20.40 -6.25
N ASN A 111 14.51 -20.84 -6.43
CA ASN A 111 15.27 -20.68 -7.68
C ASN A 111 15.69 -19.24 -8.03
N LYS A 112 15.50 -18.26 -7.16
CA LYS A 112 16.13 -16.95 -7.36
C LYS A 112 17.64 -17.05 -7.18
N LEU A 113 18.38 -16.13 -7.83
CA LEU A 113 19.85 -16.16 -7.86
C LEU A 113 20.49 -16.26 -6.46
N CYS A 114 19.98 -15.49 -5.51
CA CYS A 114 20.49 -15.42 -4.13
C CYS A 114 19.67 -16.28 -3.16
N ALA A 115 18.76 -17.14 -3.63
CA ALA A 115 18.00 -18.02 -2.75
C ALA A 115 18.90 -19.11 -2.14
N PRO A 116 18.65 -19.54 -0.90
CA PRO A 116 19.32 -20.71 -0.33
C PRO A 116 19.15 -21.93 -1.21
N LYS A 117 20.14 -22.80 -1.26
CA LYS A 117 20.14 -24.02 -2.10
C LYS A 117 20.31 -25.27 -1.23
N SER A 118 19.83 -26.39 -1.75
CA SER A 118 19.97 -27.72 -1.15
C SER A 118 19.52 -27.71 0.33
N GLU A 119 20.33 -28.28 1.23
CA GLU A 119 20.03 -28.35 2.68
C GLU A 119 19.78 -27.00 3.36
N HIS A 120 20.34 -25.91 2.84
CA HIS A 120 20.10 -24.57 3.36
C HIS A 120 18.70 -24.08 3.04
N TRP A 121 18.08 -24.60 1.98
CA TRP A 121 16.69 -24.27 1.63
C TRP A 121 15.72 -24.78 2.70
N ASP A 122 15.85 -26.03 3.13
CA ASP A 122 14.96 -26.62 4.11
C ASP A 122 15.11 -25.96 5.49
N LYS A 123 16.34 -25.62 5.88
CA LYS A 123 16.62 -24.84 7.08
C LYS A 123 15.99 -23.45 7.01
N ALA A 124 16.08 -22.79 5.86
CA ALA A 124 15.50 -21.46 5.65
C ALA A 124 13.96 -21.53 5.71
N ILE A 125 13.32 -22.50 5.07
CA ILE A 125 11.87 -22.71 5.14
C ILE A 125 11.40 -22.91 6.58
N THR A 126 12.09 -23.77 7.34
CA THR A 126 11.78 -24.00 8.74
C THR A 126 11.84 -22.72 9.55
N TRP A 127 12.90 -21.95 9.35
CA TRP A 127 13.04 -20.67 10.03
C TRP A 127 12.00 -19.64 9.58
N TRP A 128 11.74 -19.49 8.28
CA TRP A 128 10.73 -18.56 7.78
C TRP A 128 9.33 -18.89 8.27
N LYS A 129 8.97 -20.17 8.36
CA LYS A 129 7.70 -20.60 8.94
C LYS A 129 7.56 -20.18 10.41
N SER A 130 8.66 -20.17 11.17
CA SER A 130 8.64 -19.76 12.58
C SER A 130 8.52 -18.23 12.77
N LEU A 131 8.64 -17.43 11.70
CA LEU A 131 8.45 -15.98 11.75
C LEU A 131 6.98 -15.56 11.59
N LYS A 132 6.10 -16.51 11.25
CA LYS A 132 4.67 -16.23 11.17
C LYS A 132 4.13 -15.84 12.55
N SER A 133 3.23 -14.87 12.58
CA SER A 133 2.50 -14.52 13.81
C SER A 133 1.76 -15.73 14.36
N ASP A 134 1.80 -15.91 15.67
CA ASP A 134 1.09 -16.99 16.35
C ASP A 134 -0.43 -16.84 16.19
N GLU A 135 -1.17 -17.94 16.22
CA GLU A 135 -2.64 -17.94 16.07
C GLU A 135 -3.33 -17.11 17.16
N ASN A 136 -2.72 -17.04 18.35
CA ASN A 136 -3.23 -16.29 19.50
C ASN A 136 -2.52 -14.92 19.67
N SER A 137 -1.90 -14.39 18.61
CA SER A 137 -1.24 -13.09 18.67
C SER A 137 -2.23 -12.00 19.07
N ILE A 138 -1.83 -11.16 20.02
CA ILE A 138 -2.59 -9.99 20.44
C ILE A 138 -2.05 -8.78 19.69
N TYR A 139 -2.93 -8.15 18.92
CA TYR A 139 -2.63 -6.91 18.20
C TYR A 139 -3.04 -5.71 19.03
N ASP A 140 -2.31 -4.61 18.90
CA ASP A 140 -2.69 -3.33 19.52
C ASP A 140 -3.97 -2.76 18.92
N ASP A 141 -4.26 -3.11 17.65
CA ASP A 141 -5.46 -2.70 16.94
C ASP A 141 -5.78 -3.69 15.81
N VAL A 142 -7.07 -3.87 15.50
CA VAL A 142 -7.55 -4.77 14.44
C VAL A 142 -8.61 -4.05 13.61
N ILE A 143 -8.34 -3.91 12.33
CA ILE A 143 -9.28 -3.36 11.35
C ILE A 143 -9.77 -4.50 10.45
N LYS A 144 -11.09 -4.61 10.31
CA LYS A 144 -11.71 -5.60 9.41
C LYS A 144 -12.38 -4.90 8.24
N LEU A 145 -12.02 -5.30 7.03
CA LEU A 145 -12.52 -4.75 5.78
C LEU A 145 -13.13 -5.85 4.91
N ASP A 146 -14.20 -5.52 4.25
CA ASP A 146 -14.83 -6.39 3.25
C ASP A 146 -14.25 -6.07 1.86
N ALA A 147 -13.31 -6.89 1.42
CA ALA A 147 -12.62 -6.69 0.15
C ALA A 147 -13.54 -6.77 -1.09
N SER A 148 -14.71 -7.40 -0.96
CA SER A 148 -15.69 -7.46 -2.06
C SER A 148 -16.35 -6.12 -2.37
N LYS A 149 -16.24 -5.14 -1.47
CA LYS A 149 -16.77 -3.78 -1.64
C LYS A 149 -15.78 -2.81 -2.29
N VAL A 150 -14.54 -3.25 -2.46
CA VAL A 150 -13.53 -2.42 -3.11
C VAL A 150 -13.83 -2.35 -4.60
N GLU A 151 -13.87 -1.14 -5.12
CA GLU A 151 -14.05 -0.84 -6.53
C GLU A 151 -12.75 -0.33 -7.17
N PRO A 152 -12.63 -0.36 -8.50
CA PRO A 152 -11.51 0.30 -9.18
C PRO A 152 -11.39 1.75 -8.72
N THR A 153 -10.22 2.12 -8.24
CA THR A 153 -10.00 3.37 -7.50
C THR A 153 -9.05 4.28 -8.27
N VAL A 154 -9.39 5.56 -8.30
CA VAL A 154 -8.56 6.62 -8.87
C VAL A 154 -8.30 7.72 -7.85
N THR A 155 -7.16 8.39 -7.96
CA THR A 155 -6.87 9.60 -7.18
C THR A 155 -7.29 10.82 -7.99
N TRP A 156 -8.08 11.70 -7.36
CA TRP A 156 -8.53 12.95 -7.94
C TRP A 156 -7.69 14.17 -7.52
N GLY A 157 -6.66 13.93 -6.70
CA GLY A 157 -5.83 15.00 -6.15
C GLY A 157 -4.37 14.60 -6.01
N ILE A 158 -3.67 15.27 -5.13
CA ILE A 158 -2.22 15.21 -4.96
C ILE A 158 -1.75 14.24 -3.86
N THR A 159 -2.68 13.61 -3.15
CA THR A 159 -2.37 12.63 -2.09
C THR A 159 -3.18 11.34 -2.26
N PRO A 160 -2.70 10.19 -1.77
CA PRO A 160 -3.45 8.93 -1.81
C PRO A 160 -4.78 8.96 -1.05
N GLY A 161 -4.93 9.85 -0.07
CA GLY A 161 -6.19 10.05 0.65
C GLY A 161 -7.25 10.76 -0.20
N GLN A 162 -6.86 11.39 -1.31
CA GLN A 162 -7.75 12.00 -2.29
C GLN A 162 -8.10 10.98 -3.37
N SER A 163 -8.66 9.85 -2.97
CA SER A 163 -9.06 8.75 -3.86
C SER A 163 -10.56 8.48 -3.77
N ILE A 164 -11.13 8.05 -4.88
CA ILE A 164 -12.56 7.69 -5.03
C ILE A 164 -12.69 6.50 -5.97
N SER A 165 -13.85 5.84 -5.94
CA SER A 165 -14.22 4.88 -6.99
C SER A 165 -14.33 5.58 -8.34
N ILE A 166 -13.95 4.89 -9.41
CA ILE A 166 -14.07 5.40 -10.78
C ILE A 166 -15.52 5.78 -11.16
N ASN A 167 -16.50 5.24 -10.43
CA ASN A 167 -17.92 5.52 -10.63
C ASN A 167 -18.44 6.74 -9.84
N GLN A 168 -17.60 7.33 -9.00
CA GLN A 168 -17.98 8.46 -8.15
C GLN A 168 -17.63 9.80 -8.80
N GLN A 169 -18.25 10.83 -8.25
CA GLN A 169 -17.93 12.22 -8.57
C GLN A 169 -16.80 12.74 -7.68
N ILE A 170 -16.02 13.64 -8.21
CA ILE A 170 -15.05 14.42 -7.43
C ILE A 170 -15.83 15.16 -6.33
N PRO A 171 -15.44 15.04 -5.05
CA PRO A 171 -16.20 15.60 -3.93
C PRO A 171 -16.49 17.09 -4.10
N LEU A 172 -17.65 17.54 -3.62
CA LEU A 172 -17.90 18.97 -3.48
C LEU A 172 -17.14 19.50 -2.26
N LEU A 173 -16.77 20.77 -2.30
CA LEU A 173 -16.06 21.38 -1.16
C LEU A 173 -16.90 21.33 0.12
N ASP A 174 -18.21 21.40 0.00
CA ASP A 174 -19.12 21.40 1.15
C ASP A 174 -19.22 20.04 1.84
N ASP A 175 -18.91 18.97 1.13
CA ASP A 175 -18.91 17.61 1.66
C ASP A 175 -17.63 17.29 2.45
N LEU A 176 -16.63 18.17 2.40
CA LEU A 176 -15.32 17.95 3.01
C LEU A 176 -15.18 18.64 4.37
N SER A 177 -14.33 18.06 5.23
CA SER A 177 -13.97 18.71 6.50
C SER A 177 -13.25 20.05 6.28
N PRO A 178 -13.29 20.98 7.24
CA PRO A 178 -12.61 22.28 7.10
C PRO A 178 -11.13 22.20 6.72
N ASN A 179 -10.43 21.19 7.26
CA ASN A 179 -9.01 20.98 6.96
C ASN A 179 -8.82 20.43 5.52
N ASP A 180 -9.71 19.54 5.09
CA ASP A 180 -9.63 18.92 3.76
C ASP A 180 -10.07 19.90 2.66
N LYS A 181 -10.94 20.86 2.95
CA LYS A 181 -11.36 21.91 2.00
C LYS A 181 -10.18 22.70 1.43
N LEU A 182 -9.20 23.05 2.27
CA LEU A 182 -8.04 23.81 1.81
C LEU A 182 -7.17 22.99 0.84
N VAL A 183 -6.89 21.74 1.24
CA VAL A 183 -6.08 20.83 0.41
C VAL A 183 -6.82 20.41 -0.87
N ALA A 184 -8.14 20.31 -0.81
CA ALA A 184 -8.98 20.00 -1.97
C ALA A 184 -8.98 21.13 -3.00
N LYS A 185 -9.04 22.40 -2.56
CA LYS A 185 -8.95 23.56 -3.48
C LYS A 185 -7.65 23.56 -4.27
N GLU A 186 -6.54 23.33 -3.58
CA GLU A 186 -5.22 23.21 -4.19
C GLU A 186 -5.16 22.04 -5.20
N ALA A 187 -5.76 20.91 -4.83
CA ALA A 187 -5.82 19.74 -5.69
C ALA A 187 -6.68 19.99 -6.95
N TYR A 188 -7.83 20.63 -6.83
CA TYR A 188 -8.68 20.96 -7.98
C TYR A 188 -7.98 21.91 -8.95
N GLU A 189 -7.28 22.92 -8.42
CA GLU A 189 -6.51 23.85 -9.24
C GLU A 189 -5.35 23.13 -9.97
N TYR A 190 -4.58 22.32 -9.23
CA TYR A 190 -3.45 21.58 -9.78
C TYR A 190 -3.87 20.56 -10.85
N MET A 191 -4.94 19.81 -10.60
CA MET A 191 -5.44 18.79 -11.51
C MET A 191 -6.37 19.35 -12.60
N SER A 192 -6.74 20.61 -12.51
CA SER A 192 -7.74 21.26 -13.38
C SER A 192 -9.09 20.55 -13.37
N PHE A 193 -9.49 20.01 -12.22
CA PHE A 193 -10.75 19.32 -12.04
C PHE A 193 -11.83 20.24 -11.49
N LYS A 194 -13.08 19.91 -11.81
CA LYS A 194 -14.26 20.61 -11.26
C LYS A 194 -14.92 19.77 -10.19
N PRO A 195 -15.22 20.33 -9.01
CA PRO A 195 -16.04 19.65 -8.00
C PRO A 195 -17.34 19.13 -8.59
N GLY A 196 -17.77 17.93 -8.22
CA GLY A 196 -18.98 17.28 -8.73
C GLY A 196 -18.87 16.66 -10.13
N GLN A 197 -17.74 16.77 -10.79
CA GLN A 197 -17.51 16.12 -12.08
C GLN A 197 -17.31 14.61 -11.89
N TYR A 198 -17.87 13.79 -12.76
CA TYR A 198 -17.54 12.37 -12.80
C TYR A 198 -16.13 12.17 -13.34
N ILE A 199 -15.31 11.41 -12.63
CA ILE A 199 -13.91 11.21 -13.00
C ILE A 199 -13.75 10.43 -14.32
N LYS A 200 -14.67 9.51 -14.58
CA LYS A 200 -14.70 8.72 -15.82
C LYS A 200 -15.00 9.55 -17.09
N ASP A 201 -15.57 10.74 -16.93
CA ASP A 201 -15.93 11.61 -18.04
C ASP A 201 -14.82 12.61 -18.39
N ILE A 202 -13.69 12.54 -17.68
CA ILE A 202 -12.52 13.40 -17.92
C ILE A 202 -11.71 12.84 -19.09
N PRO A 203 -11.51 13.58 -20.17
CA PRO A 203 -10.71 13.12 -21.29
C PRO A 203 -9.23 12.98 -20.88
N VAL A 204 -8.56 11.97 -21.43
CA VAL A 204 -7.15 11.69 -21.20
C VAL A 204 -6.42 11.73 -22.55
N ASP A 205 -5.51 12.67 -22.73
CA ASP A 205 -4.72 12.83 -23.96
C ASP A 205 -3.48 11.93 -23.96
N VAL A 206 -2.87 11.72 -22.79
CA VAL A 206 -1.66 10.90 -22.64
C VAL A 206 -1.81 10.00 -21.41
N CYS A 207 -1.56 8.70 -21.61
CA CYS A 207 -1.55 7.71 -20.54
C CYS A 207 -0.12 7.23 -20.30
N PHE A 208 0.41 7.48 -19.10
CA PHE A 208 1.70 6.97 -18.66
C PHE A 208 1.51 5.72 -17.79
N ILE A 209 2.10 4.60 -18.19
CA ILE A 209 2.03 3.32 -17.48
C ILE A 209 3.39 3.00 -16.91
N GLY A 210 3.47 2.93 -15.60
CA GLY A 210 4.68 2.54 -14.85
C GLY A 210 5.01 3.51 -13.73
N SER A 211 5.40 2.96 -12.59
CA SER A 211 5.91 3.71 -11.45
C SER A 211 6.74 2.79 -10.55
N CYS A 212 7.35 3.36 -9.49
CA CYS A 212 8.15 2.59 -8.53
C CYS A 212 7.36 1.48 -7.81
N THR A 213 6.06 1.64 -7.63
CA THR A 213 5.19 0.65 -6.95
C THR A 213 4.64 -0.39 -7.91
N ASN A 214 4.20 0.04 -9.10
CA ASN A 214 3.62 -0.81 -10.15
C ASN A 214 4.30 -0.52 -11.48
N GLY A 215 5.23 -1.31 -11.87
CA GLY A 215 5.98 -1.25 -13.13
C GLY A 215 6.67 -2.58 -13.40
N ARG A 216 6.17 -3.64 -12.75
CA ARG A 216 6.67 -5.00 -12.94
C ARG A 216 6.15 -5.56 -14.25
N ILE A 217 6.80 -6.61 -14.75
CA ILE A 217 6.36 -7.25 -16.01
C ILE A 217 4.91 -7.79 -15.90
N SER A 218 4.46 -8.19 -14.71
CA SER A 218 3.08 -8.58 -14.47
C SER A 218 2.10 -7.43 -14.70
N ASP A 219 2.42 -6.24 -14.21
CA ASP A 219 1.61 -5.03 -14.37
C ASP A 219 1.53 -4.62 -15.85
N LEU A 220 2.67 -4.64 -16.56
CA LEU A 220 2.73 -4.33 -17.98
C LEU A 220 1.95 -5.34 -18.85
N ARG A 221 1.94 -6.62 -18.46
CA ARG A 221 1.14 -7.64 -19.14
C ARG A 221 -0.37 -7.44 -18.94
N VAL A 222 -0.80 -6.89 -17.82
CA VAL A 222 -2.21 -6.51 -17.60
C VAL A 222 -2.58 -5.33 -18.48
N ALA A 223 -1.71 -4.32 -18.55
CA ALA A 223 -1.94 -3.13 -19.38
C ALA A 223 -1.93 -3.41 -20.88
N ALA A 224 -1.25 -4.48 -21.33
CA ALA A 224 -1.14 -4.86 -22.73
C ALA A 224 -2.33 -5.69 -23.26
N LYS A 225 -3.28 -6.08 -22.41
CA LYS A 225 -4.50 -6.83 -22.76
C LYS A 225 -5.66 -5.90 -23.07
#